data_6a7dbeffcf935931d8114b6b740b8f1e
#
_entry.id   6a7dbeffcf935931d8114b6b740b8f1e
#
_cell.length_a   1.000
_cell.length_b   1.000
_cell.length_c   1.000
_cell.angle_alpha   90.00
_cell.angle_beta   90.00
_cell.angle_gamma   90.00
#
_symmetry.space_group_name_H-M   'P 1'
#
loop_
_entity.id
_entity.type
_entity.pdbx_description
1 polymer ?
#
loop_
_entity_poly.entity_id
_entity_poly.type
_entity_poly.pdbx_seq_one_letter_code
_entity_poly.pdbx_strand_id
1 'polypeptide(L)'
;MKRRNKIAAALLFAVSIPAVSTWTQNSLRSAYFLEGYTYRHQMNPAFASERNYVGMPVLGNFNIGLQSNIGVSNFLYKLPNGDLTTFLNGSVSSGEFLDGLKNRNRLNLDVDMNIISFGFHKWGGFNTFDLSIKSGTRANLPKDLFEFAKVGMQGGHSEYNLEDMGMYSNSYAEIALGHSRKIMDKLTVGAKVKFLLGIYNADFHINDMKLVMSDDKWLVSGDGEFSTAGIVDIPTKLKTLKSATKLFSVLLASKRPLITELAD
;
A
#
# COMPACT_ATOMS: atom_id res chain seq x y z
N MET A 1 -12.86 -36.92 33.67
CA MET A 1 -12.48 -37.15 32.26
C MET A 1 -13.17 -36.23 31.24
N LYS A 2 -14.46 -35.89 31.36
CA LYS A 2 -15.19 -35.06 30.38
C LYS A 2 -14.67 -33.58 30.18
N ARG A 3 -14.03 -32.99 31.17
CA ARG A 3 -13.57 -31.57 31.11
C ARG A 3 -12.24 -31.40 30.32
N ARG A 4 -11.36 -32.40 30.38
CA ARG A 4 -10.07 -32.39 29.64
C ARG A 4 -10.26 -32.52 28.12
N ASN A 5 -11.26 -33.28 27.68
CA ASN A 5 -11.54 -33.49 26.26
C ASN A 5 -12.16 -32.24 25.61
N LYS A 6 -12.87 -31.40 26.37
CA LYS A 6 -13.42 -30.14 25.86
C LYS A 6 -12.34 -29.06 25.65
N ILE A 7 -11.30 -29.06 26.49
CA ILE A 7 -10.17 -28.15 26.35
C ILE A 7 -9.27 -28.58 25.18
N ALA A 8 -9.06 -29.90 25.01
CA ALA A 8 -8.31 -30.42 23.85
C ALA A 8 -9.04 -30.16 22.53
N ALA A 9 -10.38 -30.30 22.50
CA ALA A 9 -11.20 -29.98 21.34
C ALA A 9 -11.19 -28.49 21.00
N ALA A 10 -11.23 -27.60 22.01
CA ALA A 10 -11.15 -26.16 21.82
C ALA A 10 -9.75 -25.73 21.32
N LEU A 11 -8.67 -26.38 21.78
CA LEU A 11 -7.32 -26.16 21.29
C LEU A 11 -7.13 -26.66 19.86
N LEU A 12 -7.70 -27.81 19.50
CA LEU A 12 -7.70 -28.33 18.13
C LEU A 12 -8.50 -27.46 17.18
N PHE A 13 -9.62 -26.86 17.61
CA PHE A 13 -10.40 -25.94 16.81
C PHE A 13 -9.69 -24.60 16.58
N ALA A 14 -8.90 -24.14 17.55
CA ALA A 14 -8.08 -22.93 17.42
C ALA A 14 -6.90 -23.10 16.44
N VAL A 15 -6.42 -24.33 16.23
CA VAL A 15 -5.33 -24.64 15.30
C VAL A 15 -5.83 -24.86 13.86
N SER A 16 -7.11 -25.18 13.68
CA SER A 16 -7.72 -25.44 12.37
C SER A 16 -8.33 -24.22 11.68
N ILE A 17 -8.17 -23.01 12.26
CA ILE A 17 -8.48 -21.80 11.51
C ILE A 17 -7.43 -21.71 10.38
N PRO A 18 -7.84 -21.87 9.09
CA PRO A 18 -6.89 -21.69 8.01
C PRO A 18 -6.28 -20.33 8.22
N ALA A 19 -4.94 -20.26 8.20
CA ALA A 19 -4.23 -19.01 8.13
C ALA A 19 -4.68 -18.33 6.83
N VAL A 20 -5.77 -17.60 6.91
CA VAL A 20 -6.10 -16.64 5.87
C VAL A 20 -4.84 -15.83 5.76
N SER A 21 -4.18 -15.90 4.61
CA SER A 21 -3.01 -15.11 4.31
C SER A 21 -3.43 -13.65 4.48
N THR A 22 -3.36 -13.19 5.72
CA THR A 22 -3.52 -11.79 6.05
C THR A 22 -2.38 -11.11 5.31
N TRP A 23 -2.75 -10.33 4.34
CA TRP A 23 -1.85 -9.41 3.68
C TRP A 23 -1.17 -8.63 4.80
N THR A 24 0.07 -8.98 5.07
CA THR A 24 0.79 -8.43 6.21
C THR A 24 1.00 -6.96 5.93
N GLN A 25 0.20 -6.13 6.58
CA GLN A 25 0.51 -4.73 6.73
C GLN A 25 1.94 -4.64 7.25
N ASN A 26 2.72 -3.75 6.70
CA ASN A 26 4.11 -3.51 7.08
C ASN A 26 4.17 -2.83 8.45
N SER A 27 3.64 -3.49 9.48
CA SER A 27 3.85 -3.03 10.84
C SER A 27 5.34 -3.06 11.13
N LEU A 28 5.82 -2.07 11.86
CA LEU A 28 7.20 -1.96 12.32
C LEU A 28 7.62 -3.24 13.05
N ARG A 29 8.13 -4.24 12.33
CA ARG A 29 8.52 -5.53 12.90
C ARG A 29 9.58 -5.39 13.99
N SER A 30 10.43 -4.36 13.88
CA SER A 30 11.38 -3.99 14.93
C SER A 30 10.73 -3.64 16.25
N ALA A 31 9.55 -3.02 16.24
CA ALA A 31 8.80 -2.68 17.43
C ALA A 31 8.30 -3.90 18.22
N TYR A 32 8.23 -5.08 17.59
CA TYR A 32 7.92 -6.33 18.27
C TYR A 32 8.94 -6.66 19.37
N PHE A 33 10.21 -6.33 19.16
CA PHE A 33 11.32 -6.61 20.08
C PHE A 33 11.61 -5.45 21.03
N LEU A 34 10.95 -4.31 20.90
CA LEU A 34 11.13 -3.17 21.79
C LEU A 34 10.34 -3.39 23.08
N GLU A 35 11.02 -3.80 24.15
CA GLU A 35 10.43 -3.86 25.47
C GLU A 35 10.00 -2.47 25.92
N GLY A 36 8.81 -2.37 26.55
CA GLY A 36 8.24 -1.08 26.95
C GLY A 36 7.48 -0.31 25.86
N TYR A 37 7.50 -0.73 24.62
CA TYR A 37 6.67 -0.11 23.57
C TYR A 37 5.19 -0.39 23.82
N THR A 38 4.44 0.64 24.10
CA THR A 38 3.03 0.57 24.57
C THR A 38 2.11 -0.15 23.56
N TYR A 39 2.36 0.01 22.26
CA TYR A 39 1.51 -0.53 21.20
C TYR A 39 1.89 -1.94 20.72
N ARG A 40 2.75 -2.67 21.44
CA ARG A 40 3.12 -4.06 21.10
C ARG A 40 1.91 -4.99 21.00
N HIS A 41 0.85 -4.72 21.75
CA HIS A 41 -0.42 -5.45 21.71
C HIS A 41 -1.10 -5.40 20.33
N GLN A 42 -0.77 -4.43 19.49
CA GLN A 42 -1.28 -4.37 18.11
C GLN A 42 -0.66 -5.45 17.23
N MET A 43 0.58 -5.84 17.51
CA MET A 43 1.30 -6.91 16.80
C MET A 43 1.01 -8.30 17.39
N ASN A 44 0.93 -8.39 18.70
CA ASN A 44 0.61 -9.61 19.42
C ASN A 44 -0.30 -9.31 20.62
N PRO A 45 -1.57 -9.76 20.61
CA PRO A 45 -2.50 -9.49 21.70
C PRO A 45 -2.03 -9.95 23.08
N ALA A 46 -1.10 -10.91 23.16
CA ALA A 46 -0.55 -11.38 24.42
C ALA A 46 0.42 -10.39 25.08
N PHE A 47 0.88 -9.36 24.35
CA PHE A 47 1.76 -8.32 24.90
C PHE A 47 0.94 -7.28 25.66
N ALA A 48 0.79 -7.51 26.96
CA ALA A 48 0.23 -6.52 27.85
C ALA A 48 1.24 -5.39 28.10
N SER A 49 0.76 -4.14 28.21
CA SER A 49 1.57 -3.05 28.75
C SER A 49 1.68 -3.20 30.28
N GLU A 50 2.80 -2.80 30.84
CA GLU A 50 2.98 -2.76 32.30
C GLU A 50 2.11 -1.70 32.98
N ARG A 51 1.76 -0.65 32.26
CA ARG A 51 1.01 0.50 32.74
C ARG A 51 -0.25 0.72 31.95
N ASN A 52 -1.26 1.26 32.61
CA ASN A 52 -2.42 1.82 31.92
C ASN A 52 -1.97 3.00 31.06
N TYR A 53 -2.56 3.16 29.89
CA TYR A 53 -2.21 4.23 28.99
C TYR A 53 -3.43 4.76 28.21
N VAL A 54 -3.30 6.00 27.76
CA VAL A 54 -4.20 6.63 26.79
C VAL A 54 -3.33 7.24 25.71
N GLY A 55 -3.54 6.83 24.46
CA GLY A 55 -2.88 7.36 23.28
C GLY A 55 -3.83 8.28 22.50
N MET A 56 -3.33 9.43 22.11
CA MET A 56 -4.07 10.42 21.31
C MET A 56 -3.65 10.37 19.83
N PRO A 57 -4.45 10.97 18.92
CA PRO A 57 -4.15 10.98 17.50
C PRO A 57 -2.74 11.49 17.20
N VAL A 58 -2.08 10.85 16.23
CA VAL A 58 -0.75 11.21 15.69
C VAL A 58 0.40 11.06 16.69
N LEU A 59 0.21 11.35 17.97
CA LEU A 59 1.25 11.24 19.01
C LEU A 59 1.47 9.80 19.49
N GLY A 60 0.53 8.90 19.20
CA GLY A 60 0.57 7.56 19.73
C GLY A 60 1.18 6.52 18.79
N ASN A 61 0.67 6.41 17.59
CA ASN A 61 1.15 5.44 16.63
C ASN A 61 0.77 5.86 15.21
N PHE A 62 1.75 6.29 14.46
CA PHE A 62 1.65 6.60 13.04
C PHE A 62 2.72 5.81 12.30
N ASN A 63 2.33 5.06 11.30
CA ASN A 63 3.23 4.24 10.50
C ASN A 63 3.02 4.47 9.01
N ILE A 64 4.11 4.66 8.29
CA ILE A 64 4.15 4.67 6.82
C ILE A 64 5.10 3.56 6.40
N GLY A 65 4.58 2.62 5.61
CA GLY A 65 5.33 1.55 5.00
C GLY A 65 5.42 1.73 3.50
N LEU A 66 6.62 1.76 2.95
CA LEU A 66 6.86 1.74 1.52
C LEU A 66 7.62 0.47 1.16
N GLN A 67 7.06 -0.32 0.24
CA GLN A 67 7.70 -1.50 -0.31
C GLN A 67 7.72 -1.40 -1.83
N SER A 68 8.88 -1.65 -2.40
CA SER A 68 9.05 -1.69 -3.85
C SER A 68 10.07 -2.76 -4.22
N ASN A 69 9.94 -3.30 -5.42
CA ASN A 69 11.00 -4.10 -6.04
C ASN A 69 11.96 -3.23 -6.88
N ILE A 70 11.76 -1.90 -6.88
CA ILE A 70 12.66 -0.91 -7.46
C ILE A 70 13.36 -0.19 -6.31
N GLY A 71 14.67 -0.14 -6.32
CA GLY A 71 15.45 0.62 -5.34
C GLY A 71 15.37 2.13 -5.61
N VAL A 72 15.52 2.94 -4.57
CA VAL A 72 15.64 4.41 -4.72
C VAL A 72 16.84 4.76 -5.59
N SER A 73 17.89 3.96 -5.56
CA SER A 73 19.09 4.09 -6.41
C SER A 73 18.79 4.01 -7.90
N ASN A 74 17.66 3.45 -8.32
CA ASN A 74 17.25 3.45 -9.72
C ASN A 74 16.65 4.78 -10.18
N PHE A 75 16.25 5.64 -9.25
CA PHE A 75 15.65 6.92 -9.57
C PHE A 75 16.58 8.11 -9.32
N LEU A 76 17.56 7.95 -8.42
CA LEU A 76 18.49 8.99 -8.02
C LEU A 76 19.92 8.60 -8.37
N TYR A 77 20.59 9.45 -9.10
CA TYR A 77 21.96 9.27 -9.58
C TYR A 77 22.85 10.39 -9.09
N LYS A 78 24.13 10.08 -8.87
CA LYS A 78 25.13 11.07 -8.46
C LYS A 78 25.87 11.54 -9.70
N LEU A 79 25.86 12.83 -9.95
CA LEU A 79 26.64 13.47 -11.01
C LEU A 79 28.14 13.55 -10.63
N PRO A 80 29.04 13.72 -11.62
CA PRO A 80 30.49 13.87 -11.36
C PRO A 80 30.84 15.04 -10.43
N ASN A 81 30.03 16.09 -10.40
CA ASN A 81 30.18 17.24 -9.51
C ASN A 81 29.71 16.99 -8.08
N GLY A 82 29.14 15.79 -7.80
CA GLY A 82 28.63 15.40 -6.51
C GLY A 82 27.14 15.65 -6.29
N ASP A 83 26.46 16.39 -7.18
CA ASP A 83 25.04 16.66 -7.09
C ASP A 83 24.20 15.43 -7.38
N LEU A 84 22.98 15.41 -6.85
CA LEU A 84 21.99 14.35 -7.13
C LEU A 84 21.12 14.79 -8.30
N THR A 85 20.86 13.84 -9.20
CA THR A 85 19.92 14.00 -10.29
C THR A 85 18.97 12.83 -10.40
N THR A 86 17.91 12.98 -11.19
CA THR A 86 16.93 11.91 -11.42
C THR A 86 17.26 11.13 -12.69
N PHE A 87 16.67 9.96 -12.84
CA PHE A 87 16.76 9.14 -14.06
C PHE A 87 16.34 9.89 -15.33
N LEU A 88 15.52 10.94 -15.24
CA LEU A 88 15.08 11.74 -16.40
C LEU A 88 16.19 12.62 -16.97
N ASN A 89 17.26 12.87 -16.22
CA ASN A 89 18.38 13.68 -16.71
C ASN A 89 19.07 13.00 -17.89
N GLY A 90 19.45 13.78 -18.89
CA GLY A 90 20.14 13.29 -20.10
C GLY A 90 21.51 12.68 -19.86
N SER A 91 22.16 13.00 -18.72
CA SER A 91 23.46 12.41 -18.35
C SER A 91 23.34 10.96 -17.85
N VAL A 92 22.14 10.52 -17.46
CA VAL A 92 21.87 9.13 -17.08
C VAL A 92 21.50 8.36 -18.34
N SER A 93 22.22 7.28 -18.66
CA SER A 93 21.92 6.47 -19.84
C SER A 93 20.61 5.69 -19.66
N SER A 94 19.88 5.48 -20.77
CA SER A 94 18.64 4.70 -20.74
C SER A 94 18.92 3.25 -20.33
N GLY A 95 20.02 2.66 -20.80
CA GLY A 95 20.43 1.30 -20.42
C GLY A 95 20.66 1.18 -18.91
N GLU A 96 21.46 2.07 -18.32
CA GLU A 96 21.73 2.05 -16.88
C GLU A 96 20.46 2.13 -16.04
N PHE A 97 19.52 2.99 -16.43
CA PHE A 97 18.23 3.09 -15.75
C PHE A 97 17.37 1.84 -15.92
N LEU A 98 17.18 1.38 -17.17
CA LEU A 98 16.26 0.29 -17.48
C LEU A 98 16.77 -1.08 -17.03
N ASP A 99 18.08 -1.28 -16.91
CA ASP A 99 18.65 -2.54 -16.40
C ASP A 99 18.34 -2.77 -14.92
N GLY A 100 18.12 -1.69 -14.17
CA GLY A 100 17.69 -1.75 -12.78
C GLY A 100 16.22 -2.09 -12.59
N LEU A 101 15.40 -2.12 -13.65
CA LEU A 101 13.96 -2.36 -13.60
C LEU A 101 13.62 -3.80 -14.00
N LYS A 102 12.54 -4.30 -13.42
CA LYS A 102 11.92 -5.58 -13.84
C LYS A 102 10.82 -5.34 -14.86
N ASN A 103 10.42 -6.37 -15.59
CA ASN A 103 9.28 -6.27 -16.53
C ASN A 103 8.01 -5.80 -15.82
N ARG A 104 7.81 -6.25 -14.56
CA ARG A 104 6.72 -5.79 -13.68
C ARG A 104 7.30 -5.20 -12.40
N ASN A 105 7.04 -3.93 -12.21
CA ASN A 105 7.50 -3.18 -11.04
C ASN A 105 6.33 -2.95 -10.10
N ARG A 106 6.58 -3.16 -8.81
CA ARG A 106 5.56 -3.07 -7.76
C ARG A 106 5.92 -1.99 -6.77
N LEU A 107 4.91 -1.20 -6.43
CA LEU A 107 4.98 -0.20 -5.40
C LEU A 107 3.83 -0.42 -4.43
N ASN A 108 4.12 -0.62 -3.16
CA ASN A 108 3.11 -0.72 -2.11
C ASN A 108 3.36 0.39 -1.09
N LEU A 109 2.32 1.15 -0.78
CA LEU A 109 2.31 2.18 0.24
C LEU A 109 1.25 1.81 1.26
N ASP A 110 1.64 1.65 2.52
CA ASP A 110 0.75 1.41 3.64
C ASP A 110 0.84 2.59 4.61
N VAL A 111 -0.30 3.08 5.05
CA VAL A 111 -0.41 4.15 6.05
C VAL A 111 -1.35 3.69 7.16
N ASP A 112 -0.83 3.62 8.37
CA ASP A 112 -1.60 3.30 9.56
C ASP A 112 -1.56 4.49 10.52
N MET A 113 -2.73 4.99 10.92
CA MET A 113 -2.87 6.05 11.87
C MET A 113 -3.79 5.60 13.01
N ASN A 114 -3.26 5.55 14.20
CA ASN A 114 -4.07 5.32 15.40
C ASN A 114 -4.72 6.64 15.84
N ILE A 115 -6.04 6.66 15.92
CA ILE A 115 -6.81 7.83 16.33
C ILE A 115 -6.93 7.90 17.84
N ILE A 116 -7.33 6.77 18.44
CA ILE A 116 -7.47 6.64 19.90
C ILE A 116 -7.03 5.24 20.26
N SER A 117 -6.20 5.15 21.29
CA SER A 117 -5.85 3.88 21.89
C SER A 117 -5.81 4.02 23.41
N PHE A 118 -6.36 3.06 24.12
CA PHE A 118 -6.19 2.99 25.57
C PHE A 118 -6.09 1.55 26.02
N GLY A 119 -5.34 1.38 27.10
CA GLY A 119 -5.17 0.08 27.72
C GLY A 119 -5.21 0.19 29.24
N PHE A 120 -5.83 -0.80 29.88
CA PHE A 120 -6.00 -0.82 31.33
C PHE A 120 -6.05 -2.24 31.89
N HIS A 121 -5.57 -2.36 33.12
CA HIS A 121 -5.63 -3.61 33.87
C HIS A 121 -6.96 -3.72 34.58
N LYS A 122 -7.77 -4.74 34.23
CA LYS A 122 -9.03 -5.11 34.89
C LYS A 122 -9.43 -6.53 34.50
N TRP A 123 -10.34 -7.14 35.25
CA TRP A 123 -10.87 -8.49 35.00
C TRP A 123 -9.80 -9.59 34.96
N GLY A 124 -8.73 -9.43 35.75
CA GLY A 124 -7.63 -10.38 35.84
C GLY A 124 -6.70 -10.40 34.61
N GLY A 125 -6.72 -9.35 33.81
CA GLY A 125 -5.87 -9.21 32.64
C GLY A 125 -5.74 -7.79 32.18
N PHE A 126 -5.09 -7.59 31.03
CA PHE A 126 -4.92 -6.32 30.36
C PHE A 126 -5.89 -6.17 29.20
N ASN A 127 -6.63 -5.11 29.16
CA ASN A 127 -7.63 -4.80 28.15
C ASN A 127 -7.18 -3.67 27.27
N THR A 128 -7.43 -3.74 25.98
CA THR A 128 -7.07 -2.71 25.00
C THR A 128 -8.24 -2.34 24.13
N PHE A 129 -8.32 -1.07 23.80
CA PHE A 129 -9.18 -0.51 22.78
C PHE A 129 -8.32 0.29 21.80
N ASP A 130 -8.51 0.05 20.51
CA ASP A 130 -7.86 0.81 19.45
C ASP A 130 -8.90 1.24 18.41
N LEU A 131 -8.86 2.51 18.01
CA LEU A 131 -9.52 3.06 16.84
C LEU A 131 -8.43 3.55 15.90
N SER A 132 -8.36 3.00 14.70
CA SER A 132 -7.33 3.32 13.72
C SER A 132 -7.94 3.53 12.35
N ILE A 133 -7.29 4.37 11.52
CA ILE A 133 -7.53 4.44 10.08
C ILE A 133 -6.34 3.79 9.40
N LYS A 134 -6.63 2.90 8.47
CA LYS A 134 -5.63 2.17 7.69
C LYS A 134 -5.89 2.36 6.22
N SER A 135 -4.84 2.68 5.48
CA SER A 135 -4.89 2.86 4.04
C SER A 135 -3.75 2.08 3.38
N GLY A 136 -4.07 1.36 2.33
CA GLY A 136 -3.09 0.63 1.54
C GLY A 136 -3.28 0.94 0.06
N THR A 137 -2.17 1.27 -0.62
CA THR A 137 -2.15 1.45 -2.06
C THR A 137 -1.12 0.52 -2.67
N ARG A 138 -1.48 -0.17 -3.74
CA ARG A 138 -0.62 -1.06 -4.51
C ARG A 138 -0.67 -0.66 -5.96
N ALA A 139 0.50 -0.48 -6.58
CA ALA A 139 0.63 -0.20 -7.98
C ALA A 139 1.51 -1.26 -8.66
N ASN A 140 1.08 -1.70 -9.84
CA ASN A 140 1.87 -2.48 -10.77
C ASN A 140 2.18 -1.60 -11.97
N LEU A 141 3.46 -1.47 -12.29
CA LEU A 141 3.95 -0.58 -13.34
C LEU A 141 4.83 -1.41 -14.30
N PRO A 142 4.46 -1.53 -15.60
CA PRO A 142 5.28 -2.21 -16.58
C PRO A 142 6.58 -1.46 -16.83
N LYS A 143 7.63 -2.15 -17.26
CA LYS A 143 8.93 -1.54 -17.61
C LYS A 143 8.78 -0.53 -18.72
N ASP A 144 7.93 -0.79 -19.71
CA ASP A 144 7.70 0.06 -20.87
C ASP A 144 7.16 1.45 -20.48
N LEU A 145 6.44 1.58 -19.35
CA LEU A 145 6.04 2.89 -18.82
C LEU A 145 7.25 3.76 -18.47
N PHE A 146 8.25 3.16 -17.85
CA PHE A 146 9.50 3.85 -17.48
C PHE A 146 10.37 4.10 -18.69
N GLU A 147 10.39 3.18 -19.64
CA GLU A 147 11.09 3.35 -20.91
C GLU A 147 10.48 4.48 -21.72
N PHE A 148 9.15 4.51 -21.85
CA PHE A 148 8.45 5.64 -22.45
C PHE A 148 8.81 6.98 -21.79
N ALA A 149 8.80 7.04 -20.44
CA ALA A 149 9.13 8.26 -19.71
C ALA A 149 10.59 8.71 -19.89
N LYS A 150 11.54 7.76 -20.06
CA LYS A 150 12.96 8.05 -20.19
C LYS A 150 13.38 8.32 -21.63
N VAL A 151 12.85 7.57 -22.55
CA VAL A 151 13.33 7.50 -23.94
C VAL A 151 12.41 8.28 -24.88
N GLY A 152 11.09 8.18 -24.68
CA GLY A 152 10.11 8.77 -25.56
C GLY A 152 10.16 8.17 -26.98
N MET A 153 9.96 9.00 -27.99
CA MET A 153 10.03 8.58 -29.39
C MET A 153 11.48 8.57 -29.86
N GLN A 154 11.91 7.47 -30.46
CA GLN A 154 13.22 7.30 -31.08
C GLN A 154 13.09 6.84 -32.53
N GLY A 155 13.95 7.41 -33.40
CA GLY A 155 14.06 6.97 -34.79
C GLY A 155 12.79 7.10 -35.63
N GLY A 156 11.89 8.06 -35.27
CA GLY A 156 10.65 8.31 -35.99
C GLY A 156 9.51 7.31 -35.74
N HIS A 157 9.75 6.25 -34.98
CA HIS A 157 8.75 5.28 -34.58
C HIS A 157 9.13 4.61 -33.25
N SER A 158 8.17 4.53 -32.32
CA SER A 158 8.33 3.81 -31.07
C SER A 158 7.00 3.18 -30.64
N GLU A 159 7.07 1.97 -30.08
CA GLU A 159 5.92 1.24 -29.57
C GLU A 159 6.20 0.81 -28.12
N TYR A 160 5.24 1.06 -27.24
CA TYR A 160 5.31 0.69 -25.83
C TYR A 160 4.07 -0.10 -25.45
N ASN A 161 4.27 -1.21 -24.75
CA ASN A 161 3.21 -2.04 -24.25
C ASN A 161 3.00 -1.78 -22.76
N LEU A 162 1.84 -1.20 -22.41
CA LEU A 162 1.49 -0.81 -21.04
C LEU A 162 0.44 -1.76 -20.44
N GLU A 163 0.43 -3.01 -20.87
CA GLU A 163 -0.44 -4.04 -20.30
C GLU A 163 -0.15 -4.31 -18.82
N ASP A 164 -1.16 -4.81 -18.11
CA ASP A 164 -1.06 -5.13 -16.68
C ASP A 164 -0.69 -3.93 -15.78
N MET A 165 -0.81 -2.72 -16.27
CA MET A 165 -0.68 -1.55 -15.41
C MET A 165 -1.92 -1.42 -14.54
N GLY A 166 -1.71 -1.25 -13.23
CA GLY A 166 -2.84 -1.14 -12.33
C GLY A 166 -2.49 -0.50 -11.00
N MET A 167 -3.53 0.04 -10.36
CA MET A 167 -3.46 0.60 -9.02
C MET A 167 -4.69 0.21 -8.23
N TYR A 168 -4.46 -0.41 -7.10
CA TYR A 168 -5.48 -0.73 -6.12
C TYR A 168 -5.24 0.08 -4.86
N SER A 169 -6.25 0.78 -4.37
CA SER A 169 -6.19 1.55 -3.12
C SER A 169 -7.41 1.25 -2.26
N ASN A 170 -7.19 1.02 -0.97
CA ASN A 170 -8.26 0.84 -0.01
C ASN A 170 -7.97 1.59 1.28
N SER A 171 -9.05 2.04 1.93
CA SER A 171 -8.99 2.65 3.25
C SER A 171 -10.15 2.16 4.10
N TYR A 172 -9.88 1.91 5.37
CA TYR A 172 -10.89 1.47 6.33
C TYR A 172 -10.57 1.95 7.73
N ALA A 173 -11.63 2.12 8.53
CA ALA A 173 -11.49 2.28 9.97
C ALA A 173 -11.50 0.91 10.63
N GLU A 174 -10.62 0.70 11.60
CA GLU A 174 -10.52 -0.50 12.43
C GLU A 174 -10.82 -0.14 13.87
N ILE A 175 -11.84 -0.78 14.45
CA ILE A 175 -12.08 -0.77 15.88
C ILE A 175 -11.63 -2.11 16.41
N ALA A 176 -10.67 -2.13 17.32
CA ALA A 176 -10.10 -3.35 17.87
C ALA A 176 -10.23 -3.41 19.39
N LEU A 177 -10.76 -4.53 19.90
CA LEU A 177 -10.89 -4.82 21.32
C LEU A 177 -10.01 -6.00 21.66
N GLY A 178 -9.08 -5.82 22.58
CA GLY A 178 -8.14 -6.86 23.01
C GLY A 178 -8.24 -7.18 24.49
N HIS A 179 -7.98 -8.44 24.82
CA HIS A 179 -7.81 -8.91 26.18
C HIS A 179 -6.63 -9.86 26.25
N SER A 180 -5.74 -9.67 27.20
CA SER A 180 -4.64 -10.59 27.49
C SER A 180 -4.60 -10.94 28.96
N ARG A 181 -4.20 -12.18 29.25
CA ARG A 181 -4.12 -12.71 30.61
C ARG A 181 -2.88 -13.57 30.80
N LYS A 182 -2.15 -13.31 31.86
CA LYS A 182 -1.08 -14.19 32.31
C LYS A 182 -1.68 -15.43 32.94
N ILE A 183 -1.40 -16.60 32.34
CA ILE A 183 -1.89 -17.90 32.81
C ILE A 183 -0.86 -18.57 33.70
N MET A 184 0.42 -18.41 33.37
CA MET A 184 1.58 -18.91 34.11
C MET A 184 2.70 -17.86 34.03
N ASP A 185 3.76 -18.00 34.84
CA ASP A 185 4.86 -17.03 34.86
C ASP A 185 5.51 -16.83 33.49
N LYS A 186 5.55 -17.88 32.66
CA LYS A 186 6.14 -17.84 31.31
C LYS A 186 5.11 -17.85 30.19
N LEU A 187 3.80 -17.81 30.50
CA LEU A 187 2.76 -17.91 29.49
C LEU A 187 1.68 -16.82 29.68
N THR A 188 1.62 -15.92 28.73
CA THR A 188 0.51 -14.97 28.57
C THR A 188 -0.28 -15.33 27.31
N VAL A 189 -1.61 -15.32 27.41
CA VAL A 189 -2.51 -15.58 26.30
C VAL A 189 -3.28 -14.30 26.03
N GLY A 190 -3.45 -13.94 24.77
CA GLY A 190 -4.23 -12.77 24.35
C GLY A 190 -5.10 -13.06 23.14
N ALA A 191 -6.23 -12.37 23.08
CA ALA A 191 -7.15 -12.40 21.95
C ALA A 191 -7.56 -10.97 21.59
N LYS A 192 -7.83 -10.73 20.31
CA LYS A 192 -8.28 -9.44 19.80
C LYS A 192 -9.41 -9.65 18.80
N VAL A 193 -10.48 -8.91 18.95
CA VAL A 193 -11.60 -8.85 18.00
C VAL A 193 -11.50 -7.53 17.25
N LYS A 194 -11.66 -7.55 15.94
CA LYS A 194 -11.57 -6.38 15.07
C LYS A 194 -12.85 -6.22 14.26
N PHE A 195 -13.34 -4.98 14.23
CA PHE A 195 -14.45 -4.57 13.38
C PHE A 195 -13.87 -3.63 12.31
N LEU A 196 -14.09 -3.94 11.05
CA LEU A 196 -13.58 -3.19 9.92
C LEU A 196 -14.73 -2.46 9.23
N LEU A 197 -14.59 -1.15 9.06
CA LEU A 197 -15.55 -0.28 8.39
C LEU A 197 -14.87 0.31 7.15
N GLY A 198 -15.30 -0.13 5.97
CA GLY A 198 -14.76 0.38 4.71
C GLY A 198 -15.06 1.87 4.54
N ILE A 199 -14.03 2.67 4.25
CA ILE A 199 -14.16 4.10 3.97
C ILE A 199 -14.12 4.32 2.46
N TYR A 200 -13.14 3.72 1.79
CA TYR A 200 -12.87 3.92 0.38
C TYR A 200 -12.18 2.71 -0.23
N ASN A 201 -12.54 2.41 -1.48
CA ASN A 201 -11.86 1.44 -2.32
C ASN A 201 -11.81 1.99 -3.75
N ALA A 202 -10.67 1.88 -4.41
CA ALA A 202 -10.52 2.15 -5.83
C ALA A 202 -9.64 1.07 -6.45
N ASP A 203 -10.08 0.60 -7.60
CA ASP A 203 -9.34 -0.33 -8.43
C ASP A 203 -9.28 0.22 -9.84
N PHE A 204 -8.09 0.39 -10.34
CA PHE A 204 -7.78 0.78 -11.70
C PHE A 204 -6.88 -0.29 -12.31
N HIS A 205 -7.32 -0.88 -13.41
CA HIS A 205 -6.59 -1.91 -14.12
C HIS A 205 -6.65 -1.68 -15.62
N ILE A 206 -5.51 -1.78 -16.28
CA ILE A 206 -5.37 -1.77 -17.73
C ILE A 206 -5.05 -3.19 -18.18
N ASN A 207 -5.98 -3.78 -18.93
CA ASN A 207 -5.85 -5.15 -19.44
C ASN A 207 -4.89 -5.20 -20.63
N ASP A 208 -5.04 -4.24 -21.56
CA ASP A 208 -4.22 -4.08 -22.74
C ASP A 208 -4.12 -2.60 -23.07
N MET A 209 -2.92 -2.12 -23.30
CA MET A 209 -2.69 -0.74 -23.75
C MET A 209 -1.38 -0.67 -24.54
N LYS A 210 -1.51 -0.18 -25.77
CA LYS A 210 -0.38 0.11 -26.64
C LYS A 210 -0.30 1.57 -26.96
N LEU A 211 0.90 2.12 -26.86
CA LEU A 211 1.24 3.45 -27.29
C LEU A 211 2.20 3.35 -28.48
N VAL A 212 1.72 3.74 -29.65
CA VAL A 212 2.51 3.81 -30.88
C VAL A 212 2.72 5.27 -31.24
N MET A 213 3.97 5.67 -31.34
CA MET A 213 4.37 7.04 -31.69
C MET A 213 5.09 7.04 -33.05
N SER A 214 4.70 7.97 -33.91
CA SER A 214 5.35 8.26 -35.17
C SER A 214 5.44 9.78 -35.36
N ASP A 215 6.24 10.22 -36.32
CA ASP A 215 6.43 11.65 -36.59
C ASP A 215 5.13 12.39 -36.85
N ASP A 216 4.17 11.72 -37.47
CA ASP A 216 2.89 12.35 -37.86
C ASP A 216 1.79 12.22 -36.80
N LYS A 217 1.83 11.16 -36.00
CA LYS A 217 0.72 10.84 -35.08
C LYS A 217 1.14 9.94 -33.91
N TRP A 218 0.43 10.10 -32.83
CA TRP A 218 0.44 9.19 -31.71
C TRP A 218 -0.88 8.42 -31.66
N LEU A 219 -0.78 7.10 -31.62
CA LEU A 219 -1.92 6.20 -31.51
C LEU A 219 -1.87 5.52 -30.14
N VAL A 220 -2.93 5.70 -29.38
CA VAL A 220 -3.15 5.00 -28.12
C VAL A 220 -4.35 4.09 -28.28
N SER A 221 -4.13 2.82 -28.14
CA SER A 221 -5.20 1.81 -28.10
C SER A 221 -5.13 1.07 -26.78
N GLY A 222 -6.27 0.81 -26.16
CA GLY A 222 -6.26 0.06 -24.92
C GLY A 222 -7.63 -0.17 -24.34
N ASP A 223 -7.69 -1.15 -23.44
CA ASP A 223 -8.83 -1.52 -22.63
C ASP A 223 -8.46 -1.53 -21.17
N GLY A 224 -9.33 -1.02 -20.33
CA GLY A 224 -9.10 -0.95 -18.90
C GLY A 224 -10.38 -0.73 -18.12
N GLU A 225 -10.31 -1.10 -16.84
CA GLU A 225 -11.42 -1.03 -15.92
C GLU A 225 -11.09 -0.08 -14.76
N PHE A 226 -12.08 0.68 -14.35
CA PHE A 226 -12.01 1.50 -13.14
C PHE A 226 -13.25 1.25 -12.29
N SER A 227 -13.03 0.80 -11.07
CA SER A 227 -14.08 0.64 -10.08
C SER A 227 -13.77 1.40 -8.80
N THR A 228 -14.80 1.91 -8.15
CA THR A 228 -14.68 2.60 -6.88
C THR A 228 -15.90 2.35 -6.03
N ALA A 229 -15.68 2.21 -4.72
CA ALA A 229 -16.70 2.08 -3.72
C ALA A 229 -16.27 2.82 -2.45
N GLY A 230 -17.19 3.44 -1.74
CA GLY A 230 -16.88 4.10 -0.48
C GLY A 230 -17.95 5.06 -0.02
N ILE A 231 -17.71 5.64 1.16
CA ILE A 231 -18.58 6.64 1.78
C ILE A 231 -18.43 8.00 1.06
N VAL A 232 -17.25 8.22 0.44
CA VAL A 232 -16.97 9.44 -0.32
C VAL A 232 -17.53 9.29 -1.73
N ASP A 233 -18.50 10.12 -2.06
CA ASP A 233 -19.10 10.17 -3.40
C ASP A 233 -18.11 10.82 -4.38
N ILE A 234 -17.40 9.98 -5.14
CA ILE A 234 -16.54 10.48 -6.21
C ILE A 234 -17.44 11.00 -7.32
N PRO A 235 -17.21 12.22 -7.85
CA PRO A 235 -18.07 12.81 -8.87
C PRO A 235 -18.38 11.83 -10.00
N THR A 236 -19.65 11.69 -10.32
CA THR A 236 -20.23 10.72 -11.28
C THR A 236 -19.59 10.78 -12.68
N LYS A 237 -18.90 11.86 -13.02
CA LYS A 237 -18.15 11.98 -14.30
C LYS A 237 -17.04 10.96 -14.46
N LEU A 238 -16.46 10.45 -13.38
CA LEU A 238 -15.45 9.38 -13.43
C LEU A 238 -16.07 7.98 -13.48
N LYS A 239 -17.30 7.81 -12.98
CA LYS A 239 -18.02 6.52 -13.04
C LYS A 239 -18.46 6.13 -14.46
N THR A 240 -18.47 7.08 -15.40
CA THR A 240 -18.98 6.88 -16.79
C THR A 240 -17.86 6.58 -17.80
N LEU A 241 -16.59 6.52 -17.36
CA LEU A 241 -15.48 6.18 -18.24
C LEU A 241 -15.40 4.65 -18.42
N LYS A 242 -16.33 4.13 -19.20
CA LYS A 242 -16.35 2.72 -19.64
C LYS A 242 -15.33 2.40 -20.72
N SER A 243 -14.46 3.34 -21.09
CA SER A 243 -13.42 3.11 -22.09
C SER A 243 -12.24 4.05 -21.82
N ALA A 244 -11.06 3.49 -21.58
CA ALA A 244 -9.81 4.22 -21.42
C ALA A 244 -9.51 5.14 -22.62
N THR A 245 -10.02 4.83 -23.78
CA THR A 245 -9.91 5.62 -25.02
C THR A 245 -10.44 7.06 -24.84
N LYS A 246 -11.48 7.27 -24.02
CA LYS A 246 -12.01 8.62 -23.76
C LYS A 246 -11.16 9.44 -22.79
N LEU A 247 -10.51 8.81 -21.83
CA LEU A 247 -9.64 9.52 -20.88
C LEU A 247 -8.41 10.06 -21.58
N PHE A 248 -7.80 9.27 -22.45
CA PHE A 248 -6.62 9.66 -23.22
C PHE A 248 -6.92 10.64 -24.35
N SER A 249 -8.09 10.54 -24.99
CA SER A 249 -8.49 11.53 -26.00
C SER A 249 -8.72 12.91 -25.43
N VAL A 250 -9.15 13.04 -24.17
CA VAL A 250 -9.28 14.34 -23.47
C VAL A 250 -7.90 14.91 -23.09
N LEU A 251 -6.95 14.06 -22.70
CA LEU A 251 -5.58 14.46 -22.38
C LEU A 251 -4.78 14.86 -23.64
N LEU A 252 -4.99 14.18 -24.76
CA LEU A 252 -4.29 14.45 -26.02
C LEU A 252 -4.94 15.58 -26.87
N ALA A 253 -6.21 15.91 -26.64
CA ALA A 253 -6.88 17.05 -27.29
C ALA A 253 -6.39 18.42 -26.76
N SER A 254 -5.68 18.47 -25.64
CA SER A 254 -4.98 19.65 -25.18
C SER A 254 -3.69 19.81 -25.98
N LYS A 255 -3.71 20.59 -27.04
CA LYS A 255 -2.55 20.94 -27.91
C LYS A 255 -1.48 21.80 -27.23
N ARG A 256 -1.29 21.71 -25.93
CA ARG A 256 -0.17 22.33 -25.22
C ARG A 256 0.64 21.22 -24.52
N PRO A 257 1.94 21.09 -24.85
CA PRO A 257 2.81 20.21 -24.07
C PRO A 257 2.88 20.76 -22.64
N LEU A 258 2.40 19.98 -21.66
CA LEU A 258 2.48 20.28 -20.23
C LEU A 258 3.91 20.40 -19.70
N ILE A 259 4.92 20.29 -20.57
CA ILE A 259 6.35 20.32 -20.20
C ILE A 259 6.94 21.75 -20.24
N THR A 260 6.24 22.74 -20.80
CA THR A 260 6.75 24.11 -20.91
C THR A 260 6.40 25.01 -19.73
N GLU A 261 5.54 24.61 -18.81
CA GLU A 261 5.15 25.42 -17.65
C GLU A 261 5.87 25.07 -16.33
N LEU A 262 6.82 24.14 -16.36
CA LEU A 262 7.63 23.77 -15.16
C LEU A 262 9.09 24.26 -15.27
N ALA A 263 9.41 25.14 -16.24
CA ALA A 263 10.77 25.63 -16.47
C ALA A 263 10.92 27.16 -16.37
N ASP A 264 9.96 27.87 -15.75
CA ASP A 264 10.12 29.28 -15.34
C ASP A 264 10.00 29.44 -13.83
#